data_c491fdf13fda2c18f6f72144b1815141
#
_entry.id   c491fdf13fda2c18f6f72144b1815141
#
_cell.length_a   1.000
_cell.length_b   1.000
_cell.length_c   1.000
_cell.angle_alpha   90.00
_cell.angle_beta   90.00
_cell.angle_gamma   90.00
#
_symmetry.space_group_name_H-M   'P 1'
#
loop_
_entity.id
_entity.type
_entity.pdbx_description
1 polymer ?
#
loop_
_entity_poly.entity_id
_entity_poly.type
_entity_poly.pdbx_seq_one_letter_code
_entity_poly.pdbx_strand_id
1 'polypeptide(L)'
;MYLRLFTSLYGLETVSIRYFNVFGPRQDPSSPYSGVISVFATALLENRPPNINGDGGQTRDFTYVANVVDGVLRACDAPRASGEVINVATGGRVSLNELYAEMKRITGATVAPNYVEPRAGDVRDSQADIRKARSLLGYEPIVSFAEGLERTIAWYRNAVSTTPA
;
A
#
# COMPACT_ATOMS: atom_id res chain seq x y z
N MET A 1 17.10 13.48 5.44
CA MET A 1 18.16 14.48 5.61
C MET A 1 19.34 13.94 6.40
N TYR A 2 19.19 13.47 7.63
CA TYR A 2 20.27 12.96 8.48
C TYR A 2 21.05 11.79 7.86
N LEU A 3 20.40 10.76 7.35
CA LEU A 3 21.08 9.60 6.75
C LEU A 3 22.07 10.02 5.65
N ARG A 4 21.64 10.87 4.70
CA ARG A 4 22.52 11.39 3.65
C ARG A 4 23.70 12.17 4.20
N LEU A 5 23.49 12.96 5.27
CA LEU A 5 24.55 13.69 5.93
C LEU A 5 25.58 12.74 6.54
N PHE A 6 25.12 11.68 7.23
CA PHE A 6 26.01 10.68 7.82
C PHE A 6 26.81 9.93 6.75
N THR A 7 26.19 9.62 5.61
CA THR A 7 26.93 9.06 4.48
C THR A 7 28.04 9.99 4.02
N SER A 8 27.75 11.29 3.84
CA SER A 8 28.74 12.26 3.34
C SER A 8 29.87 12.55 4.32
N LEU A 9 29.58 12.61 5.64
CA LEU A 9 30.55 13.00 6.65
C LEU A 9 31.36 11.83 7.23
N TYR A 10 30.73 10.67 7.34
CA TYR A 10 31.29 9.53 8.06
C TYR A 10 31.44 8.27 7.20
N GLY A 11 31.08 8.33 5.93
CA GLY A 11 31.15 7.18 5.03
C GLY A 11 30.15 6.05 5.37
N LEU A 12 29.15 6.33 6.23
CA LEU A 12 28.13 5.33 6.58
C LEU A 12 27.24 5.05 5.38
N GLU A 13 27.20 3.83 4.91
CA GLU A 13 26.30 3.42 3.82
C GLU A 13 24.86 3.42 4.29
N THR A 14 24.03 4.29 3.72
CA THR A 14 22.62 4.44 4.09
C THR A 14 21.74 4.62 2.87
N VAL A 15 20.51 4.08 2.92
CA VAL A 15 19.46 4.35 1.92
C VAL A 15 18.19 4.77 2.64
N SER A 16 17.59 5.87 2.18
CA SER A 16 16.29 6.32 2.68
C SER A 16 15.20 5.84 1.73
N ILE A 17 14.36 4.89 2.17
CA ILE A 17 13.25 4.41 1.35
C ILE A 17 11.97 5.11 1.76
N ARG A 18 11.21 5.59 0.76
CA ARG A 18 9.87 6.14 0.96
C ARG A 18 8.84 5.17 0.42
N TYR A 19 7.98 4.70 1.31
CA TYR A 19 6.87 3.83 0.96
C TYR A 19 5.65 4.66 0.57
N PHE A 20 4.81 4.09 -0.31
CA PHE A 20 3.49 4.58 -0.62
C PHE A 20 2.46 3.63 0.01
N ASN A 21 1.19 3.73 -0.28
CA ASN A 21 0.11 3.04 0.44
C ASN A 21 0.32 1.51 0.50
N VAL A 22 1.15 1.08 1.46
CA VAL A 22 1.49 -0.34 1.65
C VAL A 22 0.29 -1.09 2.19
N PHE A 23 0.02 -2.26 1.63
CA PHE A 23 -1.03 -3.16 2.08
C PHE A 23 -0.59 -4.62 2.03
N GLY A 24 -1.28 -5.48 2.77
CA GLY A 24 -1.00 -6.91 2.80
C GLY A 24 -1.62 -7.62 4.00
N PRO A 25 -1.36 -8.91 4.13
CA PRO A 25 -1.72 -9.69 5.31
C PRO A 25 -1.19 -9.07 6.61
N ARG A 26 -1.90 -9.31 7.73
CA ARG A 26 -1.55 -8.87 9.09
C ARG A 26 -1.63 -7.36 9.35
N GLN A 27 -2.16 -6.56 8.43
CA GLN A 27 -2.45 -5.17 8.72
C GLN A 27 -3.66 -5.10 9.66
N ASP A 28 -3.49 -4.48 10.84
CA ASP A 28 -4.55 -4.37 11.83
C ASP A 28 -5.58 -3.32 11.42
N PRO A 29 -6.85 -3.70 11.14
CA PRO A 29 -7.88 -2.76 10.72
C PRO A 29 -8.32 -1.79 11.83
N SER A 30 -8.06 -2.09 13.10
CA SER A 30 -8.44 -1.25 14.23
C SER A 30 -7.46 -0.10 14.50
N SER A 31 -6.26 -0.14 13.93
CA SER A 31 -5.26 0.90 14.09
C SER A 31 -5.73 2.21 13.44
N PRO A 32 -5.57 3.38 14.06
CA PRO A 32 -5.88 4.68 13.45
C PRO A 32 -5.03 4.98 12.21
N TYR A 33 -3.95 4.23 12.01
CA TYR A 33 -3.07 4.31 10.83
C TYR A 33 -3.38 3.23 9.78
N SER A 34 -4.45 2.46 9.98
CA SER A 34 -4.84 1.41 9.03
C SER A 34 -5.19 1.99 7.67
N GLY A 35 -4.62 1.38 6.64
CA GLY A 35 -4.95 1.72 5.26
C GLY A 35 -6.39 1.33 4.90
N VAL A 36 -6.96 2.03 3.93
CA VAL A 36 -8.33 1.82 3.45
C VAL A 36 -8.62 0.36 3.08
N ILE A 37 -7.61 -0.39 2.58
CA ILE A 37 -7.78 -1.80 2.16
C ILE A 37 -8.16 -2.70 3.34
N SER A 38 -7.51 -2.54 4.51
CA SER A 38 -7.84 -3.34 5.69
C SER A 38 -9.25 -3.07 6.22
N VAL A 39 -9.65 -1.80 6.22
CA VAL A 39 -10.99 -1.36 6.62
C VAL A 39 -12.06 -1.91 5.66
N PHE A 40 -11.83 -1.80 4.35
CA PHE A 40 -12.75 -2.32 3.34
C PHE A 40 -12.83 -3.85 3.39
N ALA A 41 -11.69 -4.54 3.56
CA ALA A 41 -11.66 -6.00 3.65
C ALA A 41 -12.56 -6.51 4.78
N THR A 42 -12.41 -5.95 5.99
CA THR A 42 -13.24 -6.33 7.13
C THR A 42 -14.72 -6.05 6.87
N ALA A 43 -15.06 -4.84 6.40
CA ALA A 43 -16.44 -4.47 6.14
C ALA A 43 -17.11 -5.36 5.09
N LEU A 44 -16.42 -5.60 3.96
CA LEU A 44 -16.98 -6.38 2.85
C LEU A 44 -17.09 -7.88 3.18
N LEU A 45 -16.15 -8.45 3.95
CA LEU A 45 -16.25 -9.84 4.41
C LEU A 45 -17.43 -10.06 5.37
N GLU A 46 -17.81 -9.03 6.11
CA GLU A 46 -19.01 -9.02 6.98
C GLU A 46 -20.28 -8.57 6.24
N ASN A 47 -20.20 -8.35 4.92
CA ASN A 47 -21.25 -7.77 4.07
C ASN A 47 -21.81 -6.45 4.63
N ARG A 48 -20.96 -5.62 5.23
CA ARG A 48 -21.28 -4.27 5.73
C ARG A 48 -20.80 -3.20 4.74
N PRO A 49 -21.59 -2.12 4.50
CA PRO A 49 -21.19 -1.02 3.64
C PRO A 49 -19.91 -0.33 4.17
N PRO A 50 -18.82 -0.27 3.39
CA PRO A 50 -17.67 0.56 3.75
C PRO A 50 -17.95 2.05 3.49
N ASN A 51 -17.32 2.92 4.25
CA ASN A 51 -17.39 4.36 4.02
C ASN A 51 -16.30 4.82 3.05
N ILE A 52 -16.69 5.58 2.03
CA ILE A 52 -15.80 6.26 1.10
C ILE A 52 -15.91 7.76 1.34
N ASN A 53 -14.80 8.40 1.74
CA ASN A 53 -14.77 9.85 1.93
C ASN A 53 -14.82 10.56 0.56
N GLY A 54 -15.69 11.56 0.43
CA GLY A 54 -15.87 12.29 -0.83
C GLY A 54 -16.52 11.44 -1.92
N ASP A 55 -16.13 11.67 -3.17
CA ASP A 55 -16.66 11.00 -4.37
C ASP A 55 -15.98 9.66 -4.72
N GLY A 56 -14.97 9.26 -3.96
CA GLY A 56 -14.19 8.04 -4.21
C GLY A 56 -13.26 8.11 -5.42
N GLY A 57 -13.15 9.27 -6.07
CA GLY A 57 -12.27 9.47 -7.22
C GLY A 57 -10.81 9.76 -6.84
N GLN A 58 -10.51 9.96 -5.55
CA GLN A 58 -9.13 10.13 -5.10
C GLN A 58 -8.30 8.88 -5.38
N THR A 59 -7.07 9.08 -5.87
CA THR A 59 -6.21 7.97 -6.30
C THR A 59 -5.03 7.76 -5.37
N ARG A 60 -4.59 6.48 -5.28
CA ARG A 60 -3.42 6.08 -4.49
C ARG A 60 -2.57 5.08 -5.27
N ASP A 61 -1.26 5.10 -5.00
CA ASP A 61 -0.33 4.05 -5.41
C ASP A 61 -0.33 2.98 -4.30
N PHE A 62 -1.16 1.95 -4.49
CA PHE A 62 -1.24 0.82 -3.56
C PHE A 62 -0.13 -0.18 -3.86
N THR A 63 0.69 -0.44 -2.87
CA THR A 63 1.88 -1.29 -2.99
C THR A 63 1.77 -2.50 -2.08
N TYR A 64 1.72 -3.70 -2.66
CA TYR A 64 1.68 -4.93 -1.87
C TYR A 64 2.98 -5.12 -1.08
N VAL A 65 2.88 -5.61 0.15
CA VAL A 65 3.99 -5.69 1.09
C VAL A 65 5.21 -6.47 0.55
N ALA A 66 5.01 -7.52 -0.25
CA ALA A 66 6.12 -8.26 -0.84
C ALA A 66 6.95 -7.40 -1.81
N ASN A 67 6.34 -6.46 -2.53
CA ASN A 67 7.06 -5.51 -3.37
C ASN A 67 7.95 -4.58 -2.52
N VAL A 68 7.45 -4.17 -1.35
CA VAL A 68 8.22 -3.36 -0.41
C VAL A 68 9.42 -4.13 0.13
N VAL A 69 9.21 -5.38 0.54
CA VAL A 69 10.28 -6.25 1.04
C VAL A 69 11.36 -6.47 -0.04
N ASP A 70 10.97 -6.79 -1.28
CA ASP A 70 11.90 -6.93 -2.41
C ASP A 70 12.72 -5.64 -2.63
N GLY A 71 12.05 -4.49 -2.63
CA GLY A 71 12.72 -3.19 -2.78
C GLY A 71 13.72 -2.88 -1.65
N VAL A 72 13.40 -3.26 -0.40
CA VAL A 72 14.32 -3.11 0.75
C VAL A 72 15.53 -4.01 0.59
N LEU A 73 15.34 -5.29 0.28
CA LEU A 73 16.44 -6.25 0.09
C LEU A 73 17.38 -5.82 -1.04
N ARG A 74 16.82 -5.40 -2.18
CA ARG A 74 17.63 -4.84 -3.28
C ARG A 74 18.42 -3.60 -2.87
N ALA A 75 17.84 -2.74 -2.03
CA ALA A 75 18.53 -1.55 -1.55
C ALA A 75 19.73 -1.89 -0.64
N CYS A 76 19.68 -3.00 0.12
CA CYS A 76 20.80 -3.47 0.92
C CYS A 76 22.00 -3.90 0.06
N ASP A 77 21.73 -4.46 -1.13
CA ASP A 77 22.76 -5.00 -2.02
C ASP A 77 23.17 -4.04 -3.14
N ALA A 78 22.58 -2.83 -3.21
CA ALA A 78 22.80 -1.89 -4.31
C ALA A 78 23.99 -0.95 -4.05
N PRO A 79 25.16 -1.13 -4.68
CA PRO A 79 26.38 -0.37 -4.35
C PRO A 79 26.28 1.12 -4.68
N ARG A 80 25.35 1.52 -5.56
CA ARG A 80 25.13 2.91 -5.96
C ARG A 80 23.99 3.60 -5.24
N ALA A 81 23.35 2.93 -4.26
CA ALA A 81 22.21 3.48 -3.56
C ALA A 81 22.60 4.25 -2.28
N SER A 82 23.85 4.17 -1.85
CA SER A 82 24.32 4.86 -0.63
C SER A 82 24.11 6.37 -0.67
N GLY A 83 23.50 6.92 0.38
CA GLY A 83 23.16 8.33 0.51
C GLY A 83 21.89 8.74 -0.27
N GLU A 84 21.24 7.81 -0.97
CA GLU A 84 20.10 8.12 -1.83
C GLU A 84 18.75 8.07 -1.09
N VAL A 85 17.77 8.79 -1.66
CA VAL A 85 16.35 8.71 -1.29
C VAL A 85 15.59 8.10 -2.44
N ILE A 86 14.92 6.97 -2.20
CA ILE A 86 14.32 6.13 -3.25
C ILE A 86 12.86 5.82 -2.89
N ASN A 87 11.95 6.02 -3.84
CA ASN A 87 10.56 5.58 -3.68
C ASN A 87 10.45 4.10 -4.05
N VAL A 88 9.84 3.31 -3.18
CA VAL A 88 9.48 1.91 -3.44
C VAL A 88 7.96 1.81 -3.44
N ALA A 89 7.40 1.61 -4.62
CA ALA A 89 5.98 1.61 -4.92
C ALA A 89 5.71 0.91 -6.27
N THR A 90 4.49 0.98 -6.80
CA THR A 90 4.17 0.39 -8.11
C THR A 90 4.33 1.36 -9.28
N GLY A 91 4.24 2.66 -9.02
CA GLY A 91 4.11 3.68 -10.07
C GLY A 91 2.70 3.74 -10.68
N GLY A 92 1.77 2.94 -10.16
CA GLY A 92 0.38 2.89 -10.59
C GLY A 92 -0.51 3.90 -9.87
N ARG A 93 -1.77 3.97 -10.31
CA ARG A 93 -2.83 4.77 -9.68
C ARG A 93 -4.13 3.98 -9.69
N VAL A 94 -4.75 3.86 -8.53
CA VAL A 94 -6.07 3.23 -8.36
C VAL A 94 -6.94 4.16 -7.54
N SER A 95 -8.15 4.45 -8.00
CA SER A 95 -9.15 5.22 -7.26
C SER A 95 -9.79 4.38 -6.15
N LEU A 96 -10.40 5.01 -5.15
CA LEU A 96 -11.14 4.28 -4.12
C LEU A 96 -12.37 3.57 -4.69
N ASN A 97 -12.98 4.10 -5.75
CA ASN A 97 -14.09 3.44 -6.43
C ASN A 97 -13.63 2.15 -7.15
N GLU A 98 -12.49 2.18 -7.86
CA GLU A 98 -11.90 1.00 -8.49
C GLU A 98 -11.47 -0.03 -7.43
N LEU A 99 -10.83 0.42 -6.35
CA LEU A 99 -10.49 -0.43 -5.21
C LEU A 99 -11.73 -1.13 -4.65
N TYR A 100 -12.79 -0.38 -4.36
CA TYR A 100 -14.03 -0.93 -3.85
C TYR A 100 -14.65 -1.96 -4.81
N ALA A 101 -14.71 -1.64 -6.09
CA ALA A 101 -15.27 -2.53 -7.10
C ALA A 101 -14.52 -3.87 -7.18
N GLU A 102 -13.19 -3.82 -7.15
CA GLU A 102 -12.35 -5.01 -7.18
C GLU A 102 -12.48 -5.83 -5.88
N MET A 103 -12.47 -5.18 -4.72
CA MET A 103 -12.66 -5.86 -3.44
C MET A 103 -14.05 -6.50 -3.32
N LYS A 104 -15.09 -5.82 -3.80
CA LYS A 104 -16.45 -6.37 -3.87
C LYS A 104 -16.49 -7.63 -4.73
N ARG A 105 -15.83 -7.61 -5.89
CA ARG A 105 -15.72 -8.80 -6.78
C ARG A 105 -15.06 -9.98 -6.06
N ILE A 106 -13.93 -9.75 -5.36
CA ILE A 106 -13.16 -10.81 -4.69
C ILE A 106 -13.91 -11.35 -3.46
N THR A 107 -14.56 -10.50 -2.69
CA THR A 107 -15.28 -10.90 -1.47
C THR A 107 -16.62 -11.55 -1.77
N GLY A 108 -17.26 -11.20 -2.89
CA GLY A 108 -18.65 -11.57 -3.22
C GLY A 108 -19.69 -10.74 -2.46
N ALA A 109 -19.29 -9.63 -1.81
CA ALA A 109 -20.21 -8.76 -1.08
C ALA A 109 -21.27 -8.14 -2.00
N THR A 110 -22.49 -7.96 -1.48
CA THR A 110 -23.62 -7.41 -2.23
C THR A 110 -23.89 -5.94 -1.92
N VAL A 111 -23.38 -5.43 -0.80
CA VAL A 111 -23.59 -4.07 -0.31
C VAL A 111 -23.02 -3.00 -1.23
N ALA A 112 -23.58 -1.79 -1.19
CA ALA A 112 -23.02 -0.59 -1.79
C ALA A 112 -22.20 0.19 -0.76
N PRO A 113 -21.24 1.04 -1.17
CA PRO A 113 -20.48 1.87 -0.24
C PRO A 113 -21.36 3.05 0.23
N ASN A 114 -21.04 3.58 1.40
CA ASN A 114 -21.58 4.87 1.86
C ASN A 114 -20.59 5.98 1.50
N TYR A 115 -21.03 6.95 0.71
CA TYR A 115 -20.25 8.15 0.47
C TYR A 115 -20.48 9.13 1.61
N VAL A 116 -19.40 9.55 2.26
CA VAL A 116 -19.43 10.45 3.41
C VAL A 116 -18.63 11.73 3.10
N GLU A 117 -18.71 12.73 3.99
CA GLU A 117 -17.98 13.99 3.80
C GLU A 117 -16.49 13.79 3.49
N PRO A 118 -15.91 14.61 2.60
CA PRO A 118 -14.49 14.56 2.29
C PRO A 118 -13.65 14.79 3.55
N ARG A 119 -12.57 14.02 3.68
CA ARG A 119 -11.63 14.21 4.78
C ARG A 119 -10.77 15.44 4.54
N ALA A 120 -10.76 16.37 5.50
CA ALA A 120 -9.92 17.57 5.41
C ALA A 120 -8.43 17.19 5.28
N GLY A 121 -7.75 17.81 4.32
CA GLY A 121 -6.33 17.57 4.05
C GLY A 121 -6.02 16.28 3.28
N ASP A 122 -7.04 15.54 2.81
CA ASP A 122 -6.80 14.36 1.96
C ASP A 122 -6.27 14.77 0.58
N VAL A 123 -5.19 14.11 0.15
CA VAL A 123 -4.57 14.36 -1.15
C VAL A 123 -5.39 13.71 -2.25
N ARG A 124 -5.78 14.49 -3.27
CA ARG A 124 -6.61 13.99 -4.39
C ARG A 124 -5.89 12.88 -5.15
N ASP A 125 -4.66 13.11 -5.57
CA ASP A 125 -3.88 12.17 -6.37
C ASP A 125 -2.52 11.91 -5.74
N SER A 126 -2.17 10.62 -5.57
CA SER A 126 -0.88 10.18 -5.08
C SER A 126 -0.33 9.05 -5.93
N GLN A 127 0.81 9.31 -6.59
CA GLN A 127 1.53 8.36 -7.43
C GLN A 127 3.03 8.50 -7.20
N ALA A 128 3.73 7.38 -7.09
CA ALA A 128 5.17 7.39 -6.96
C ALA A 128 5.87 7.48 -8.32
N ASP A 129 6.93 8.26 -8.39
CA ASP A 129 7.94 8.08 -9.42
C ASP A 129 8.95 7.02 -8.96
N ILE A 130 8.96 5.86 -9.62
CA ILE A 130 9.82 4.72 -9.32
C ILE A 130 11.03 4.59 -10.26
N ARG A 131 11.26 5.56 -11.16
CA ARG A 131 12.38 5.50 -12.12
C ARG A 131 13.72 5.34 -11.42
N LYS A 132 13.90 5.99 -10.27
CA LYS A 132 15.13 5.89 -9.48
C LYS A 132 15.30 4.49 -8.85
N ALA A 133 14.24 3.87 -8.36
CA ALA A 133 14.28 2.49 -7.87
C ALA A 133 14.67 1.52 -9.00
N ARG A 134 14.09 1.69 -10.19
CA ARG A 134 14.47 0.91 -11.38
C ARG A 134 15.95 1.03 -11.72
N SER A 135 16.47 2.27 -11.79
CA SER A 135 17.84 2.53 -12.25
C SER A 135 18.92 2.14 -11.24
N LEU A 136 18.67 2.30 -9.93
CA LEU A 136 19.66 2.04 -8.89
C LEU A 136 19.55 0.66 -8.26
N LEU A 137 18.32 0.14 -8.12
CA LEU A 137 18.05 -1.13 -7.44
C LEU A 137 17.69 -2.26 -8.42
N GLY A 138 17.45 -1.98 -9.69
CA GLY A 138 16.82 -2.94 -10.61
C GLY A 138 15.44 -3.39 -10.13
N TYR A 139 14.74 -2.52 -9.39
CA TYR A 139 13.45 -2.82 -8.79
C TYR A 139 12.34 -2.78 -9.83
N GLU A 140 11.52 -3.82 -9.83
CA GLU A 140 10.21 -3.86 -10.49
C GLU A 140 9.22 -4.51 -9.52
N PRO A 141 7.97 -4.06 -9.47
CA PRO A 141 6.95 -4.72 -8.66
C PRO A 141 6.80 -6.20 -9.07
N ILE A 142 7.02 -7.11 -8.11
CA ILE A 142 6.97 -8.57 -8.34
C ILE A 142 5.57 -9.16 -8.16
N VAL A 143 4.66 -8.41 -7.52
CA VAL A 143 3.25 -8.79 -7.32
C VAL A 143 2.38 -7.65 -7.80
N SER A 144 1.42 -7.95 -8.67
CA SER A 144 0.45 -6.98 -9.17
C SER A 144 -0.51 -6.52 -8.06
N PHE A 145 -1.17 -5.36 -8.26
CA PHE A 145 -2.19 -4.87 -7.33
C PHE A 145 -3.32 -5.89 -7.14
N ALA A 146 -3.86 -6.45 -8.21
CA ALA A 146 -4.96 -7.40 -8.16
C ALA A 146 -4.58 -8.67 -7.39
N GLU A 147 -3.42 -9.25 -7.69
CA GLU A 147 -2.92 -10.43 -7.00
C GLU A 147 -2.65 -10.17 -5.51
N GLY A 148 -2.03 -9.03 -5.17
CA GLY A 148 -1.80 -8.63 -3.79
C GLY A 148 -3.11 -8.45 -3.02
N LEU A 149 -4.15 -7.94 -3.69
CA LEU A 149 -5.47 -7.75 -3.09
C LEU A 149 -6.14 -9.11 -2.81
N GLU A 150 -6.10 -10.06 -3.75
CA GLU A 150 -6.62 -11.42 -3.57
C GLU A 150 -5.93 -12.13 -2.38
N ARG A 151 -4.60 -12.09 -2.31
CA ARG A 151 -3.82 -12.66 -1.20
C ARG A 151 -4.18 -12.02 0.15
N THR A 152 -4.38 -10.71 0.16
CA THR A 152 -4.76 -9.95 1.36
C THR A 152 -6.15 -10.34 1.85
N ILE A 153 -7.14 -10.36 0.96
CA ILE A 153 -8.52 -10.74 1.31
C ILE A 153 -8.61 -12.19 1.75
N ALA A 154 -7.87 -13.11 1.10
CA ALA A 154 -7.80 -14.50 1.51
C ALA A 154 -7.29 -14.65 2.95
N TRP A 155 -6.27 -13.86 3.33
CA TRP A 155 -5.77 -13.86 4.70
C TRP A 155 -6.82 -13.35 5.70
N TYR A 156 -7.50 -12.22 5.42
CA TYR A 156 -8.56 -11.69 6.31
C TYR A 156 -9.72 -12.67 6.45
N ARG A 157 -10.12 -13.36 5.38
CA ARG A 157 -11.18 -14.39 5.42
C ARG A 157 -10.83 -15.51 6.39
N ASN A 158 -9.60 -15.99 6.37
CA ASN A 158 -9.13 -17.04 7.27
C ASN A 158 -9.00 -16.54 8.71
N ALA A 159 -8.54 -15.30 8.93
CA ALA A 159 -8.39 -14.70 10.26
C ALA A 159 -9.75 -14.49 10.95
N VAL A 160 -10.77 -14.05 10.21
CA VAL A 160 -12.15 -13.91 10.74
C VAL A 160 -12.73 -15.28 11.11
N SER A 161 -12.44 -16.32 10.33
CA SER A 161 -12.94 -17.69 10.60
C SER A 161 -12.28 -18.36 11.81
N THR A 162 -11.14 -17.86 12.29
CA THR A 162 -10.38 -18.44 13.41
C THR A 162 -10.55 -17.72 14.74
N THR A 163 -11.30 -16.62 14.79
CA THR A 163 -11.62 -15.95 16.07
C THR A 163 -12.89 -16.60 16.64
N PRO A 164 -12.82 -17.38 17.77
CA PRO A 164 -14.00 -17.91 18.41
C PRO A 164 -14.90 -16.76 18.92
N ALA A 165 -16.22 -16.93 18.77
CA ALA A 165 -17.21 -16.00 19.30
C ALA A 165 -17.18 -15.94 20.84
#